data_64c585217f3999455bc6f8d68e737663
#
_entry.id   64c585217f3999455bc6f8d68e737663
#
_cell.length_a   1.000
_cell.length_b   1.000
_cell.length_c   1.000
_cell.angle_alpha   90.00
_cell.angle_beta   90.00
_cell.angle_gamma   90.00
#
_symmetry.space_group_name_H-M   'P 1'
#
loop_
_entity.id
_entity.type
_entity.pdbx_description
1 polymer ?
#
loop_
_entity_poly.entity_id
_entity_poly.type
_entity_poly.pdbx_seq_one_letter_code
_entity_poly.pdbx_strand_id
1 'polypeptide(L)'
;MEIHLPFRITGTDKPPSAPVTQIRSTLIVSGIQALRTRGFYDQYLALLTPAARTQFTSLITGEWLPVELGLEHYRAADALRLDARVIDAVGGDVATRINSTPLSVAIKLSKRVGVTPWNALSLAHRINDLNWRGGDIGIWKAGAKEALYQWVGQPCASVPYFLTSFSGYLRELSGLFATKAHARPVLEQCTPTTITCRISWI
;
A
#
# COMPACT_ATOMS: atom_id res chain seq x y z
N MET A 1 15.16 -22.55 6.28
CA MET A 1 14.65 -22.31 7.64
C MET A 1 13.18 -21.98 7.52
N GLU A 2 12.32 -22.96 7.75
CA GLU A 2 10.86 -22.74 7.73
C GLU A 2 10.50 -21.81 8.88
N ILE A 3 9.99 -20.63 8.56
CA ILE A 3 9.44 -19.73 9.56
C ILE A 3 8.06 -20.25 9.88
N HIS A 4 7.91 -20.99 10.97
CA HIS A 4 6.62 -21.30 11.55
C HIS A 4 5.98 -19.98 12.02
N LEU A 5 5.04 -19.47 11.21
CA LEU A 5 4.24 -18.31 11.58
C LEU A 5 3.15 -18.78 12.54
N PRO A 6 3.11 -18.29 13.78
CA PRO A 6 2.37 -18.95 14.85
C PRO A 6 0.84 -18.79 14.78
N PHE A 7 0.32 -17.88 13.94
CA PHE A 7 -1.13 -17.66 13.85
C PHE A 7 -1.53 -16.81 12.63
N ARG A 8 -2.46 -17.30 11.82
CA ARG A 8 -3.07 -16.56 10.71
C ARG A 8 -4.33 -15.86 11.20
N ILE A 9 -4.38 -14.53 11.11
CA ILE A 9 -5.54 -13.74 11.53
C ILE A 9 -6.56 -13.62 10.41
N THR A 10 -6.08 -13.42 9.20
CA THR A 10 -6.90 -13.36 8.00
C THR A 10 -6.15 -14.04 6.87
N GLY A 11 -6.87 -14.66 6.04
CA GLY A 11 -6.40 -15.37 4.87
C GLY A 11 -7.40 -16.47 4.58
N THR A 12 -7.77 -16.60 3.38
CA THR A 12 -8.73 -17.59 2.95
C THR A 12 -7.99 -18.88 2.63
N ASP A 13 -8.53 -20.04 3.01
CA ASP A 13 -8.14 -21.33 2.45
C ASP A 13 -8.59 -21.46 0.98
N LYS A 14 -8.91 -20.32 0.35
CA LYS A 14 -9.23 -20.25 -1.06
C LYS A 14 -7.99 -20.56 -1.90
N PRO A 15 -8.17 -21.20 -3.06
CA PRO A 15 -7.10 -21.32 -4.03
C PRO A 15 -6.53 -19.93 -4.36
N PRO A 16 -5.24 -19.84 -4.72
CA PRO A 16 -4.61 -18.55 -4.98
C PRO A 16 -5.47 -17.73 -5.93
N SER A 17 -5.80 -16.53 -5.49
CA SER A 17 -6.58 -15.56 -6.28
C SER A 17 -5.86 -15.24 -7.58
N ALA A 18 -6.64 -14.89 -8.61
CA ALA A 18 -6.07 -14.37 -9.85
C ALA A 18 -5.13 -13.18 -9.52
N PRO A 19 -4.04 -12.99 -10.28
CA PRO A 19 -3.16 -11.83 -10.09
C PRO A 19 -3.95 -10.52 -10.09
N VAL A 20 -3.38 -9.50 -9.48
CA VAL A 20 -3.95 -8.14 -9.56
C VAL A 20 -3.99 -7.70 -11.01
N THR A 21 -5.16 -7.28 -11.47
CA THR A 21 -5.42 -6.84 -12.85
C THR A 21 -5.84 -5.38 -12.94
N GLN A 22 -6.37 -4.79 -11.85
CA GLN A 22 -6.82 -3.41 -11.84
C GLN A 22 -6.41 -2.68 -10.56
N ILE A 23 -6.24 -1.36 -10.68
CA ILE A 23 -5.94 -0.42 -9.62
C ILE A 23 -6.94 0.74 -9.64
N ARG A 24 -7.33 1.26 -8.49
CA ARG A 24 -8.10 2.51 -8.42
C ARG A 24 -7.23 3.71 -8.76
N SER A 25 -7.72 4.55 -9.66
CA SER A 25 -7.09 5.82 -10.03
C SER A 25 -6.81 6.71 -8.82
N THR A 26 -7.60 6.61 -7.75
CA THR A 26 -7.40 7.33 -6.49
C THR A 26 -6.01 7.10 -5.90
N LEU A 27 -5.46 5.87 -5.99
CA LEU A 27 -4.10 5.57 -5.53
C LEU A 27 -3.05 6.33 -6.34
N ILE A 28 -3.17 6.28 -7.68
CA ILE A 28 -2.24 6.95 -8.60
C ILE A 28 -2.32 8.47 -8.42
N VAL A 29 -3.54 9.04 -8.42
CA VAL A 29 -3.74 10.48 -8.22
C VAL A 29 -3.19 10.93 -6.86
N SER A 30 -3.40 10.16 -5.80
CA SER A 30 -2.85 10.48 -4.47
C SER A 30 -1.32 10.44 -4.46
N GLY A 31 -0.71 9.46 -5.14
CA GLY A 31 0.75 9.36 -5.32
C GLY A 31 1.31 10.55 -6.10
N ILE A 32 0.70 10.92 -7.22
CA ILE A 32 1.08 12.09 -8.03
C ILE A 32 0.97 13.37 -7.21
N GLN A 33 -0.09 13.55 -6.44
CA GLN A 33 -0.26 14.72 -5.57
C GLN A 33 0.79 14.77 -4.44
N ALA A 34 1.16 13.61 -3.88
CA ALA A 34 2.23 13.53 -2.89
C ALA A 34 3.59 13.92 -3.47
N LEU A 35 3.90 13.48 -4.70
CA LEU A 35 5.10 13.89 -5.43
C LEU A 35 5.07 15.39 -5.76
N ARG A 36 3.91 15.92 -6.18
CA ARG A 36 3.72 17.36 -6.47
C ARG A 36 3.96 18.22 -5.23
N THR A 37 3.41 17.85 -4.09
CA THR A 37 3.59 18.58 -2.82
C THR A 37 5.07 18.63 -2.40
N ARG A 38 5.88 17.65 -2.84
CA ARG A 38 7.32 17.57 -2.55
C ARG A 38 8.22 18.14 -3.64
N GLY A 39 7.64 18.73 -4.70
CA GLY A 39 8.39 19.37 -5.77
C GLY A 39 8.98 18.43 -6.83
N PHE A 40 8.53 17.16 -6.88
CA PHE A 40 9.03 16.17 -7.84
C PHE A 40 8.13 15.99 -9.07
N TYR A 41 7.04 16.77 -9.18
CA TYR A 41 6.02 16.58 -10.20
C TYR A 41 6.53 16.69 -11.63
N ASP A 42 7.30 17.73 -11.95
CA ASP A 42 7.78 17.98 -13.30
C ASP A 42 8.80 16.91 -13.73
N GLN A 43 9.70 16.52 -12.82
CA GLN A 43 10.64 15.43 -13.02
C GLN A 43 9.90 14.10 -13.25
N TYR A 44 8.88 13.82 -12.45
CA TYR A 44 8.03 12.64 -12.62
C TYR A 44 7.34 12.61 -13.99
N LEU A 45 6.74 13.74 -14.41
CA LEU A 45 6.09 13.83 -15.74
C LEU A 45 7.10 13.61 -16.90
N ALA A 46 8.33 14.07 -16.74
CA ALA A 46 9.37 13.89 -17.76
C ALA A 46 9.77 12.41 -17.94
N LEU A 47 9.57 11.57 -16.92
CA LEU A 47 9.88 10.13 -16.92
C LEU A 47 8.75 9.25 -17.45
N LEU A 48 7.56 9.82 -17.67
CA LEU A 48 6.42 9.10 -18.23
C LEU A 48 6.52 9.02 -19.76
N THR A 49 5.99 7.94 -20.32
CA THR A 49 5.73 7.90 -21.77
C THR A 49 4.73 9.01 -22.16
N PRO A 50 4.76 9.52 -23.41
CA PRO A 50 3.79 10.54 -23.84
C PRO A 50 2.35 10.11 -23.63
N ALA A 51 2.01 8.84 -23.89
CA ALA A 51 0.68 8.28 -23.71
C ALA A 51 0.26 8.30 -22.23
N ALA A 52 1.11 7.79 -21.33
CA ALA A 52 0.84 7.80 -19.89
C ALA A 52 0.76 9.22 -19.32
N ARG A 53 1.61 10.14 -19.79
CA ARG A 53 1.55 11.56 -19.39
C ARG A 53 0.19 12.16 -19.70
N THR A 54 -0.32 11.98 -20.91
CA THR A 54 -1.64 12.46 -21.31
C THR A 54 -2.72 11.85 -20.41
N GLN A 55 -2.66 10.53 -20.19
CA GLN A 55 -3.64 9.82 -19.38
C GLN A 55 -3.58 10.25 -17.92
N PHE A 56 -2.41 10.38 -17.31
CA PHE A 56 -2.28 10.75 -15.90
C PHE A 56 -2.62 12.22 -15.60
N THR A 57 -2.50 13.10 -16.58
CA THR A 57 -2.93 14.50 -16.42
C THR A 57 -4.43 14.69 -16.51
N SER A 58 -5.16 13.73 -17.08
CA SER A 58 -6.64 13.74 -17.23
C SER A 58 -7.37 12.74 -16.34
N LEU A 59 -6.65 12.04 -15.41
CA LEU A 59 -7.27 11.03 -14.54
C LEU A 59 -8.38 11.61 -13.67
N ILE A 60 -9.52 10.95 -13.72
CA ILE A 60 -10.62 11.14 -12.78
C ILE A 60 -10.43 10.17 -11.60
N THR A 61 -10.61 10.66 -10.37
CA THR A 61 -10.51 9.84 -9.17
C THR A 61 -11.67 8.85 -9.06
N GLY A 62 -11.37 7.63 -8.62
CA GLY A 62 -12.38 6.60 -8.39
C GLY A 62 -12.65 5.66 -9.56
N GLU A 63 -11.93 5.79 -10.67
CA GLU A 63 -12.01 4.86 -11.80
C GLU A 63 -11.16 3.62 -11.57
N TRP A 64 -11.54 2.50 -12.20
CA TRP A 64 -10.72 1.30 -12.29
C TRP A 64 -9.84 1.39 -13.53
N LEU A 65 -8.54 1.23 -13.34
CA LEU A 65 -7.54 1.27 -14.40
C LEU A 65 -6.85 -0.09 -14.49
N PRO A 66 -6.37 -0.48 -15.68
CA PRO A 66 -5.47 -1.63 -15.81
C PRO A 66 -4.25 -1.49 -14.89
N VAL A 67 -3.79 -2.58 -14.28
CA VAL A 67 -2.64 -2.56 -13.36
C VAL A 67 -1.35 -2.13 -14.04
N GLU A 68 -1.24 -2.27 -15.37
CA GLU A 68 -0.12 -1.84 -16.19
C GLU A 68 0.12 -0.32 -16.06
N LEU A 69 -0.94 0.48 -15.94
CA LEU A 69 -0.82 1.92 -15.66
C LEU A 69 -0.28 2.18 -14.26
N GLY A 70 -0.69 1.37 -13.28
CA GLY A 70 -0.09 1.39 -11.95
C GLY A 70 1.41 1.08 -12.00
N LEU A 71 1.79 0.05 -12.75
CA LEU A 71 3.19 -0.30 -12.97
C LEU A 71 3.97 0.86 -13.61
N GLU A 72 3.41 1.53 -14.62
CA GLU A 72 4.05 2.67 -15.27
C GLU A 72 4.23 3.83 -14.30
N HIS A 73 3.20 4.14 -13.49
CA HIS A 73 3.29 5.15 -12.42
C HIS A 73 4.43 4.84 -11.46
N TYR A 74 4.47 3.62 -10.91
CA TYR A 74 5.49 3.25 -9.92
C TYR A 74 6.89 3.18 -10.53
N ARG A 75 7.05 2.73 -11.77
CA ARG A 75 8.34 2.73 -12.48
C ARG A 75 8.86 4.15 -12.74
N ALA A 76 8.00 5.06 -13.16
CA ALA A 76 8.38 6.46 -13.33
C ALA A 76 8.79 7.10 -11.99
N ALA A 77 8.05 6.79 -10.92
CA ALA A 77 8.40 7.24 -9.57
C ALA A 77 9.71 6.61 -9.05
N ASP A 78 9.99 5.35 -9.36
CA ASP A 78 11.25 4.67 -9.03
C ASP A 78 12.44 5.29 -9.76
N ALA A 79 12.24 5.71 -11.01
CA ALA A 79 13.26 6.36 -11.82
C ALA A 79 13.68 7.77 -11.30
N LEU A 80 12.88 8.37 -10.40
CA LEU A 80 13.26 9.59 -9.67
C LEU A 80 14.43 9.38 -8.70
N ARG A 81 14.74 8.15 -8.33
CA ARG A 81 15.83 7.78 -7.40
C ARG A 81 15.76 8.54 -6.06
N LEU A 82 14.57 8.71 -5.53
CA LEU A 82 14.34 9.40 -4.27
C LEU A 82 14.90 8.62 -3.08
N ASP A 83 15.23 9.35 -2.01
CA ASP A 83 15.60 8.73 -0.73
C ASP A 83 14.45 7.88 -0.18
N ALA A 84 14.79 6.76 0.46
CA ALA A 84 13.82 5.82 1.00
C ALA A 84 12.85 6.47 2.01
N ARG A 85 13.32 7.47 2.78
CA ARG A 85 12.47 8.22 3.72
C ARG A 85 11.43 9.08 2.99
N VAL A 86 11.81 9.64 1.84
CA VAL A 86 10.89 10.41 0.99
C VAL A 86 9.84 9.49 0.40
N ILE A 87 10.25 8.32 -0.10
CA ILE A 87 9.33 7.32 -0.68
C ILE A 87 8.34 6.80 0.39
N ASP A 88 8.83 6.48 1.58
CA ASP A 88 7.99 6.09 2.74
C ASP A 88 6.98 7.18 3.10
N ALA A 89 7.42 8.44 3.12
CA ALA A 89 6.55 9.58 3.39
C ALA A 89 5.49 9.78 2.30
N VAL A 90 5.82 9.55 1.01
CA VAL A 90 4.83 9.56 -0.08
C VAL A 90 3.77 8.48 0.15
N GLY A 91 4.17 7.27 0.54
CA GLY A 91 3.23 6.20 0.88
C GLY A 91 2.29 6.58 2.04
N GLY A 92 2.81 7.22 3.08
CA GLY A 92 2.03 7.76 4.19
C GLY A 92 1.02 8.82 3.75
N ASP A 93 1.42 9.74 2.87
CA ASP A 93 0.50 10.76 2.31
C ASP A 93 -0.63 10.13 1.49
N VAL A 94 -0.32 9.09 0.71
CA VAL A 94 -1.34 8.33 -0.04
C VAL A 94 -2.36 7.74 0.93
N ALA A 95 -1.90 7.07 2.00
CA ALA A 95 -2.78 6.51 3.03
C ALA A 95 -3.66 7.59 3.67
N THR A 96 -3.09 8.73 4.04
CA THR A 96 -3.81 9.86 4.64
C THR A 96 -4.89 10.40 3.72
N ARG A 97 -4.59 10.59 2.42
CA ARG A 97 -5.54 11.12 1.43
C ARG A 97 -6.70 10.16 1.18
N ILE A 98 -6.43 8.86 1.08
CA ILE A 98 -7.46 7.84 0.87
C ILE A 98 -8.35 7.71 2.12
N ASN A 99 -7.76 7.81 3.30
CA ASN A 99 -8.46 7.68 4.58
C ASN A 99 -9.06 9.01 5.07
N SER A 100 -8.97 10.11 4.34
CA SER A 100 -9.60 11.40 4.69
C SER A 100 -11.15 11.41 4.52
N THR A 101 -11.74 10.27 4.25
CA THR A 101 -13.18 10.05 4.10
C THR A 101 -13.89 9.93 5.46
N PRO A 102 -15.24 9.95 5.52
CA PRO A 102 -16.02 9.72 6.75
C PRO A 102 -15.62 8.48 7.55
N LEU A 103 -15.05 7.46 6.88
CA LEU A 103 -14.52 6.26 7.51
C LEU A 103 -13.37 6.59 8.49
N SER A 104 -12.53 7.56 8.17
CA SER A 104 -11.43 7.98 9.07
C SER A 104 -11.93 8.68 10.34
N VAL A 105 -13.07 9.36 10.26
CA VAL A 105 -13.71 9.97 11.44
C VAL A 105 -14.26 8.86 12.34
N ALA A 106 -14.93 7.86 11.77
CA ALA A 106 -15.41 6.70 12.51
C ALA A 106 -14.25 5.92 13.16
N ILE A 107 -13.12 5.76 12.47
CA ILE A 107 -11.90 5.12 12.99
C ILE A 107 -11.30 5.95 14.15
N LYS A 108 -11.20 7.29 14.01
CA LYS A 108 -10.71 8.16 15.08
C LYS A 108 -11.61 8.13 16.33
N LEU A 109 -12.91 8.01 16.15
CA LEU A 109 -13.86 7.82 17.25
C LEU A 109 -13.72 6.44 17.90
N SER A 110 -13.39 5.41 17.13
CA SER A 110 -13.24 4.04 17.63
C SER A 110 -11.98 3.85 18.49
N LYS A 111 -10.96 4.72 18.41
CA LYS A 111 -9.83 4.74 19.36
C LYS A 111 -10.28 4.85 20.81
N ARG A 112 -11.43 5.47 21.06
CA ARG A 112 -12.02 5.60 22.42
C ARG A 112 -12.70 4.32 22.91
N VAL A 113 -12.86 3.32 22.05
CA VAL A 113 -13.64 2.09 22.33
C VAL A 113 -12.74 0.84 22.32
N GLY A 114 -11.41 0.99 22.48
CA GLY A 114 -10.49 -0.16 22.59
C GLY A 114 -10.16 -0.85 21.24
N VAL A 115 -10.37 -0.17 20.11
CA VAL A 115 -9.97 -0.70 18.80
C VAL A 115 -8.45 -0.67 18.71
N THR A 116 -7.86 -1.80 18.35
CA THR A 116 -6.42 -2.03 18.24
C THR A 116 -6.00 -2.13 16.77
N PRO A 117 -4.70 -2.03 16.43
CA PRO A 117 -4.22 -2.33 15.09
C PRO A 117 -4.65 -3.70 14.54
N TRP A 118 -4.90 -4.69 15.40
CA TRP A 118 -5.44 -6.00 15.00
C TRP A 118 -6.80 -5.89 14.33
N ASN A 119 -7.68 -5.03 14.84
CA ASN A 119 -9.00 -4.79 14.25
C ASN A 119 -8.87 -4.16 12.85
N ALA A 120 -7.91 -3.23 12.67
CA ALA A 120 -7.62 -2.63 11.36
C ALA A 120 -7.10 -3.68 10.37
N LEU A 121 -6.14 -4.49 10.80
CA LEU A 121 -5.55 -5.54 9.98
C LEU A 121 -6.58 -6.61 9.59
N SER A 122 -7.57 -6.91 10.44
CA SER A 122 -8.66 -7.82 10.09
C SER A 122 -9.55 -7.29 8.95
N LEU A 123 -9.53 -5.99 8.69
CA LEU A 123 -10.26 -5.35 7.59
C LEU A 123 -9.41 -5.15 6.32
N ALA A 124 -8.15 -5.59 6.33
CA ALA A 124 -7.20 -5.35 5.23
C ALA A 124 -7.72 -5.84 3.87
N HIS A 125 -8.43 -6.98 3.83
CA HIS A 125 -9.06 -7.46 2.58
C HIS A 125 -10.05 -6.45 2.01
N ARG A 126 -10.94 -5.92 2.85
CA ARG A 126 -11.94 -4.94 2.41
C ARG A 126 -11.30 -3.65 1.91
N ILE A 127 -10.26 -3.19 2.61
CA ILE A 127 -9.50 -2.00 2.19
C ILE A 127 -8.80 -2.27 0.85
N ASN A 128 -8.24 -3.46 0.69
CA ASN A 128 -7.59 -3.86 -0.56
C ASN A 128 -8.60 -3.90 -1.71
N ASP A 129 -9.77 -4.54 -1.53
CA ASP A 129 -10.82 -4.69 -2.54
C ASP A 129 -11.42 -3.33 -2.99
N LEU A 130 -11.31 -2.30 -2.17
CA LEU A 130 -11.69 -0.93 -2.56
C LEU A 130 -10.69 -0.30 -3.54
N ASN A 131 -9.45 -0.77 -3.57
CA ASN A 131 -8.35 -0.14 -4.28
C ASN A 131 -7.76 -1.01 -5.40
N TRP A 132 -7.95 -2.32 -5.33
CA TRP A 132 -7.35 -3.29 -6.25
C TRP A 132 -8.32 -4.41 -6.59
N ARG A 133 -8.15 -5.00 -7.78
CA ARG A 133 -8.87 -6.20 -8.22
C ARG A 133 -7.89 -7.33 -8.42
N GLY A 134 -8.09 -8.43 -7.69
CA GLY A 134 -7.20 -9.60 -7.69
C GLY A 134 -6.10 -9.52 -6.64
N GLY A 135 -5.23 -10.52 -6.64
CA GLY A 135 -4.27 -10.75 -5.59
C GLY A 135 -4.92 -11.36 -4.33
N ASP A 136 -4.09 -11.84 -3.42
CA ASP A 136 -4.52 -12.40 -2.13
C ASP A 136 -3.66 -11.87 -0.99
N ILE A 137 -4.32 -11.58 0.14
CA ILE A 137 -3.66 -11.02 1.33
C ILE A 137 -3.72 -12.04 2.47
N GLY A 138 -2.57 -12.30 3.07
CA GLY A 138 -2.42 -13.00 4.32
C GLY A 138 -1.88 -12.09 5.40
N ILE A 139 -2.39 -12.24 6.63
CA ILE A 139 -1.87 -11.55 7.81
C ILE A 139 -1.63 -12.55 8.91
N TRP A 140 -0.42 -12.54 9.45
CA TRP A 140 0.03 -13.45 10.49
C TRP A 140 0.45 -12.67 11.73
N LYS A 141 0.07 -13.17 12.88
CA LYS A 141 0.52 -12.65 14.17
C LYS A 141 1.95 -13.11 14.42
N ALA A 142 2.91 -12.19 14.38
CA ALA A 142 4.31 -12.46 14.68
C ALA A 142 4.67 -12.19 16.15
N GLY A 143 3.85 -11.39 16.85
CA GLY A 143 4.01 -11.08 18.27
C GLY A 143 2.77 -10.40 18.84
N ALA A 144 2.80 -10.00 20.09
CA ALA A 144 1.66 -9.33 20.74
C ALA A 144 1.27 -8.01 20.03
N LYS A 145 2.26 -7.29 19.53
CA LYS A 145 2.12 -6.02 18.82
C LYS A 145 2.90 -6.04 17.50
N GLU A 146 2.90 -7.17 16.82
CA GLU A 146 3.65 -7.37 15.58
C GLU A 146 2.90 -8.31 14.63
N ALA A 147 2.81 -7.92 13.37
CA ALA A 147 2.19 -8.67 12.29
C ALA A 147 3.12 -8.79 11.09
N LEU A 148 2.97 -9.88 10.34
CA LEU A 148 3.43 -9.99 8.96
C LEU A 148 2.22 -9.85 8.04
N TYR A 149 2.31 -8.92 7.11
CA TYR A 149 1.38 -8.70 6.03
C TYR A 149 2.01 -9.22 4.75
N GLN A 150 1.35 -10.11 4.05
CA GLN A 150 1.81 -10.61 2.76
C GLN A 150 0.73 -10.42 1.71
N TRP A 151 1.12 -9.96 0.53
CA TRP A 151 0.24 -9.79 -0.60
C TRP A 151 0.82 -10.51 -1.82
N VAL A 152 0.13 -11.53 -2.27
CA VAL A 152 0.51 -12.40 -3.39
C VAL A 152 -0.25 -11.98 -4.65
N GLY A 153 0.37 -12.15 -5.82
CA GLY A 153 -0.21 -11.79 -7.12
C GLY A 153 -0.16 -10.30 -7.42
N GLN A 154 0.69 -9.51 -6.73
CA GLN A 154 0.85 -8.07 -6.91
C GLN A 154 2.03 -7.76 -7.86
N PRO A 155 1.80 -7.43 -9.15
CA PRO A 155 2.90 -7.20 -10.10
C PRO A 155 3.72 -5.96 -9.78
N CYS A 156 3.17 -4.96 -9.06
CA CYS A 156 3.92 -3.79 -8.62
C CYS A 156 5.00 -4.14 -7.57
N ALA A 157 4.96 -5.34 -6.96
CA ALA A 157 6.02 -5.81 -6.06
C ALA A 157 7.40 -5.91 -6.73
N SER A 158 7.44 -5.97 -8.07
CA SER A 158 8.68 -5.91 -8.84
C SER A 158 9.37 -4.56 -8.83
N VAL A 159 8.72 -3.50 -8.32
CA VAL A 159 9.23 -2.12 -8.33
C VAL A 159 9.66 -1.70 -6.92
N PRO A 160 10.96 -1.38 -6.69
CA PRO A 160 11.48 -1.01 -5.37
C PRO A 160 10.75 0.18 -4.73
N TYR A 161 10.40 1.18 -5.52
CA TYR A 161 9.59 2.31 -5.06
C TYR A 161 8.26 1.85 -4.46
N PHE A 162 7.56 0.90 -5.11
CA PHE A 162 6.30 0.39 -4.60
C PHE A 162 6.47 -0.30 -3.24
N LEU A 163 7.50 -1.14 -3.07
CA LEU A 163 7.78 -1.83 -1.80
C LEU A 163 7.93 -0.83 -0.65
N THR A 164 8.70 0.21 -0.87
CA THR A 164 8.99 1.23 0.16
C THR A 164 7.77 2.12 0.42
N SER A 165 7.09 2.60 -0.61
CA SER A 165 5.90 3.44 -0.46
C SER A 165 4.74 2.67 0.16
N PHE A 166 4.57 1.39 -0.17
CA PHE A 166 3.57 0.53 0.44
C PHE A 166 3.83 0.29 1.94
N SER A 167 5.09 0.21 2.35
CA SER A 167 5.44 0.18 3.78
C SER A 167 5.02 1.47 4.48
N GLY A 168 5.27 2.63 3.90
CA GLY A 168 4.79 3.92 4.41
C GLY A 168 3.26 3.99 4.51
N TYR A 169 2.56 3.44 3.51
CA TYR A 169 1.11 3.30 3.52
C TYR A 169 0.62 2.44 4.71
N LEU A 170 1.21 1.27 4.91
CA LEU A 170 0.85 0.37 6.01
C LEU A 170 1.18 0.97 7.39
N ARG A 171 2.31 1.67 7.51
CA ARG A 171 2.71 2.40 8.73
C ARG A 171 1.66 3.44 9.11
N GLU A 172 1.25 4.27 8.16
CA GLU A 172 0.26 5.32 8.41
C GLU A 172 -1.11 4.74 8.77
N LEU A 173 -1.56 3.71 8.03
CA LEU A 173 -2.81 3.03 8.30
C LEU A 173 -2.82 2.41 9.72
N SER A 174 -1.73 1.74 10.11
CA SER A 174 -1.61 1.15 11.45
C SER A 174 -1.51 2.21 12.55
N GLY A 175 -0.88 3.34 12.26
CA GLY A 175 -0.78 4.51 13.15
C GLY A 175 -2.13 5.15 13.48
N LEU A 176 -3.17 4.91 12.67
CA LEU A 176 -4.53 5.33 13.02
C LEU A 176 -5.04 4.67 14.32
N PHE A 177 -4.51 3.52 14.70
CA PHE A 177 -4.99 2.69 15.82
C PHE A 177 -3.96 2.50 16.93
N ALA A 178 -2.77 3.05 16.79
CA ALA A 178 -1.67 2.95 17.74
C ALA A 178 -1.10 4.34 18.07
N THR A 179 -0.32 4.43 19.14
CA THR A 179 0.44 5.65 19.47
C THR A 179 1.55 5.87 18.45
N LYS A 180 2.22 4.78 18.05
CA LYS A 180 3.25 4.77 17.03
C LYS A 180 3.22 3.44 16.29
N ALA A 181 3.40 3.48 14.98
CA ALA A 181 3.52 2.27 14.15
C ALA A 181 4.77 2.35 13.28
N HIS A 182 5.31 1.18 12.98
CA HIS A 182 6.40 0.98 12.04
C HIS A 182 6.00 -0.10 11.05
N ALA A 183 6.39 0.07 9.80
CA ALA A 183 6.28 -0.96 8.79
C ALA A 183 7.54 -0.95 7.92
N ARG A 184 7.97 -2.13 7.48
CA ARG A 184 9.11 -2.28 6.58
C ARG A 184 8.95 -3.53 5.72
N PRO A 185 9.48 -3.55 4.48
CA PRO A 185 9.48 -4.75 3.69
C PRO A 185 10.42 -5.79 4.31
N VAL A 186 10.06 -7.06 4.17
CA VAL A 186 10.89 -8.23 4.50
C VAL A 186 11.43 -8.75 3.18
N LEU A 187 12.55 -8.17 2.72
CA LEU A 187 13.05 -8.32 1.34
C LEU A 187 13.30 -9.78 0.96
N GLU A 188 13.77 -10.60 1.91
CA GLU A 188 13.99 -12.04 1.71
C GLU A 188 12.70 -12.85 1.47
N GLN A 189 11.53 -12.26 1.75
CA GLN A 189 10.21 -12.84 1.52
C GLN A 189 9.43 -12.13 0.40
N CYS A 190 10.03 -11.15 -0.24
CA CYS A 190 9.47 -10.49 -1.41
C CYS A 190 9.89 -11.22 -2.69
N THR A 191 8.98 -11.23 -3.68
CA THR A 191 9.24 -11.74 -5.03
C THR A 191 8.73 -10.69 -6.05
N PRO A 192 8.95 -10.86 -7.35
CA PRO A 192 8.39 -9.94 -8.35
C PRO A 192 6.86 -9.78 -8.29
N THR A 193 6.15 -10.72 -7.66
CA THR A 193 4.68 -10.71 -7.54
C THR A 193 4.18 -10.86 -6.11
N THR A 194 5.07 -10.80 -5.12
CA THR A 194 4.72 -10.93 -3.71
C THR A 194 5.42 -9.85 -2.90
N ILE A 195 4.68 -9.11 -2.11
CA ILE A 195 5.22 -8.19 -1.10
C ILE A 195 4.95 -8.74 0.28
N THR A 196 5.97 -8.77 1.13
CA THR A 196 5.85 -9.08 2.55
C THR A 196 6.34 -7.90 3.36
N CYS A 197 5.53 -7.42 4.30
CA CYS A 197 5.85 -6.33 5.21
C CYS A 197 5.71 -6.79 6.66
N ARG A 198 6.66 -6.39 7.49
CA ARG A 198 6.58 -6.51 8.94
C ARG A 198 6.01 -5.20 9.50
N ILE A 199 4.94 -5.30 10.29
CA ILE A 199 4.27 -4.18 10.93
C ILE A 199 4.38 -4.35 12.43
N SER A 200 4.79 -3.31 13.15
CA SER A 200 4.84 -3.30 14.62
C SER A 200 4.32 -1.98 15.16
N TRP A 201 3.81 -1.98 16.42
CA TRP A 201 3.22 -0.79 17.04
C TRP A 201 3.36 -0.77 18.55
N ILE A 202 3.18 0.42 19.16
CA ILE A 202 3.18 0.66 20.60
C ILE A 202 1.97 1.49 21.02
#